data_0e4be09fd4376edabca8955c4f9ed941
#
_entry.id   0e4be09fd4376edabca8955c4f9ed941
#
_cell.length_a   1.000
_cell.length_b   1.000
_cell.length_c   1.000
_cell.angle_alpha   90.00
_cell.angle_beta   90.00
_cell.angle_gamma   90.00
#
_symmetry.space_group_name_H-M   'P 1'
#
loop_
_entity.id
_entity.type
_entity.pdbx_description
1 polymer ?
#
loop_
_entity_poly.entity_id
_entity_poly.type
_entity_poly.pdbx_seq_one_letter_code
_entity_poly.pdbx_strand_id
1 'polypeptide(L)'
;TKTGDGDFKYGNNVAEVWQGSSFEVYQELTGLPKGSYTISVQAYNRQSSNADIFAGWNQSDPQKDVLSYLFGNDAKEKVRHLYEFHYASNEDLANNGSQISGTGTAIDGQWVPNGVAGGEAAFAFNDRTDYTTTITCYVGEDGKLRFGITMPTGPNSNNWTLFDNFHIQYLGATDMTGAVSALNAKIAEANAALADKAITTEEAYHTLEQAIQDARKALESDLTEE
;
A
#
# COMPACT_ATOMS: atom_id res chain seq x y z
N THR A 1 8.07 5.68 -14.24
CA THR A 1 7.85 7.13 -13.98
C THR A 1 7.85 7.42 -12.50
N LYS A 2 8.40 8.57 -12.10
CA LYS A 2 8.34 9.11 -10.73
C LYS A 2 7.81 10.53 -10.77
N THR A 3 6.87 10.86 -9.90
CA THR A 3 6.35 12.21 -9.65
C THR A 3 6.47 12.56 -8.17
N GLY A 4 6.27 13.83 -7.82
CA GLY A 4 6.41 14.29 -6.45
C GLY A 4 7.86 14.54 -6.03
N ASP A 5 8.10 14.69 -4.74
CA ASP A 5 9.39 15.03 -4.13
C ASP A 5 10.16 13.78 -3.63
N GLY A 6 11.25 14.02 -2.90
CA GLY A 6 12.13 12.98 -2.38
C GLY A 6 13.19 12.49 -3.36
N ASP A 7 14.29 12.01 -2.81
CA ASP A 7 15.40 11.44 -3.57
C ASP A 7 15.03 10.02 -4.00
N PHE A 8 14.73 9.86 -5.29
CA PHE A 8 14.49 8.56 -5.88
C PHE A 8 15.79 7.98 -6.40
N LYS A 9 16.12 6.79 -5.94
CA LYS A 9 17.27 6.02 -6.43
C LYS A 9 16.81 4.63 -6.82
N TYR A 10 17.43 4.12 -7.85
CA TYR A 10 17.30 2.75 -8.31
C TYR A 10 18.69 2.20 -8.58
N GLY A 11 19.01 1.11 -7.91
CA GLY A 11 20.31 0.44 -8.04
C GLY A 11 20.40 -0.73 -7.06
N ASN A 12 21.37 -1.61 -7.26
CA ASN A 12 21.57 -2.80 -6.43
C ASN A 12 20.30 -3.67 -6.25
N ASN A 13 19.51 -3.79 -7.33
CA ASN A 13 18.27 -4.56 -7.38
C ASN A 13 17.10 -4.08 -6.50
N VAL A 14 17.17 -2.87 -5.94
CA VAL A 14 16.05 -2.27 -5.21
C VAL A 14 15.86 -0.81 -5.58
N ALA A 15 14.68 -0.29 -5.34
CA ALA A 15 14.35 1.12 -5.52
C ALA A 15 14.00 1.77 -4.17
N GLU A 16 14.40 3.02 -3.97
CA GLU A 16 14.08 3.78 -2.77
C GLU A 16 13.58 5.18 -3.09
N VAL A 17 12.73 5.72 -2.21
CA VAL A 17 12.47 7.15 -2.09
C VAL A 17 12.85 7.58 -0.69
N TRP A 18 13.82 8.48 -0.61
CA TRP A 18 14.34 9.05 0.63
C TRP A 18 13.90 10.51 0.79
N GLN A 19 13.44 10.86 1.99
CA GLN A 19 13.01 12.23 2.33
C GLN A 19 11.88 12.78 1.44
N GLY A 20 11.00 11.92 0.92
CA GLY A 20 9.80 12.35 0.23
C GLY A 20 8.68 12.72 1.18
N SER A 21 7.94 13.78 0.90
CA SER A 21 6.71 14.15 1.60
C SER A 21 5.46 13.79 0.81
N SER A 22 5.58 13.69 -0.50
CA SER A 22 4.53 13.24 -1.42
C SER A 22 5.18 12.76 -2.71
N PHE A 23 4.94 11.51 -3.08
CA PHE A 23 5.50 10.95 -4.31
C PHE A 23 4.64 9.82 -4.86
N GLU A 24 4.88 9.52 -6.12
CA GLU A 24 4.41 8.32 -6.79
C GLU A 24 5.48 7.80 -7.74
N VAL A 25 5.79 6.51 -7.63
CA VAL A 25 6.66 5.77 -8.55
C VAL A 25 5.80 4.69 -9.19
N TYR A 26 5.62 4.74 -10.51
CA TYR A 26 4.66 3.89 -11.18
C TYR A 26 5.11 3.42 -12.56
N GLN A 27 4.44 2.36 -13.01
CA GLN A 27 4.42 1.89 -14.40
C GLN A 27 2.98 1.85 -14.91
N GLU A 28 2.83 1.92 -16.23
CA GLU A 28 1.57 1.72 -16.93
C GLU A 28 1.75 0.60 -17.95
N LEU A 29 0.89 -0.40 -17.87
CA LEU A 29 0.76 -1.47 -18.86
C LEU A 29 -0.50 -1.23 -19.67
N THR A 30 -0.47 -1.62 -20.93
CA THR A 30 -1.59 -1.48 -21.86
C THR A 30 -1.80 -2.77 -22.65
N GLY A 31 -3.00 -2.97 -23.18
CA GLY A 31 -3.33 -4.17 -23.94
C GLY A 31 -3.48 -5.41 -23.09
N LEU A 32 -3.78 -5.23 -21.81
CA LEU A 32 -4.03 -6.33 -20.88
C LEU A 32 -5.46 -6.87 -21.07
N PRO A 33 -5.69 -8.18 -20.87
CA PRO A 33 -7.03 -8.72 -20.81
C PRO A 33 -7.87 -8.07 -19.70
N LYS A 34 -9.13 -7.78 -19.99
CA LYS A 34 -10.10 -7.37 -18.98
C LYS A 34 -10.23 -8.44 -17.90
N GLY A 35 -10.27 -8.03 -16.63
CA GLY A 35 -10.44 -8.94 -15.50
C GLY A 35 -9.68 -8.53 -14.25
N SER A 36 -9.66 -9.43 -13.29
CA SER A 36 -8.97 -9.21 -12.01
C SER A 36 -7.50 -9.60 -12.09
N TYR A 37 -6.71 -8.82 -11.38
CA TYR A 37 -5.26 -9.00 -11.25
C TYR A 37 -4.87 -8.92 -9.79
N THR A 38 -3.93 -9.76 -9.36
CA THR A 38 -3.17 -9.50 -8.14
C THR A 38 -1.89 -8.77 -8.48
N ILE A 39 -1.51 -7.85 -7.63
CA ILE A 39 -0.20 -7.19 -7.65
C ILE A 39 0.41 -7.38 -6.29
N SER A 40 1.61 -7.93 -6.23
CA SER A 40 2.40 -8.00 -5.01
C SER A 40 3.72 -7.27 -5.17
N VAL A 41 4.27 -6.82 -4.07
CA VAL A 41 5.56 -6.13 -3.98
C VAL A 41 6.18 -6.41 -2.64
N GLN A 42 7.49 -6.52 -2.56
CA GLN A 42 8.20 -6.38 -1.30
C GLN A 42 8.49 -4.89 -1.07
N ALA A 43 7.94 -4.35 0.01
CA ALA A 43 8.10 -2.93 0.30
C ALA A 43 7.93 -2.65 1.79
N TYR A 44 8.71 -1.70 2.29
CA TYR A 44 8.49 -1.14 3.62
C TYR A 44 8.62 0.38 3.64
N ASN A 45 8.02 0.98 4.65
CA ASN A 45 8.11 2.40 4.93
C ASN A 45 8.48 2.64 6.40
N ARG A 46 9.27 3.67 6.64
CA ARG A 46 9.40 4.32 7.94
C ARG A 46 9.33 5.84 7.74
N GLN A 47 8.66 6.56 8.62
CA GLN A 47 8.41 7.99 8.44
C GLN A 47 9.42 8.91 9.17
N SER A 48 10.34 8.37 9.97
CA SER A 48 11.32 9.15 10.73
C SER A 48 12.60 8.35 10.99
N SER A 49 13.48 8.81 11.87
CA SER A 49 14.66 8.04 12.26
C SER A 49 14.27 6.72 12.94
N ASN A 50 15.17 5.73 12.89
CA ASN A 50 14.91 4.44 13.54
C ASN A 50 14.59 4.58 15.03
N ALA A 51 15.31 5.45 15.75
CA ALA A 51 15.08 5.63 17.19
C ALA A 51 13.69 6.22 17.49
N ASP A 52 13.28 7.25 16.74
CA ASP A 52 12.00 7.93 16.94
C ASP A 52 10.83 7.01 16.62
N ILE A 53 10.91 6.30 15.48
CA ILE A 53 9.86 5.37 15.05
C ILE A 53 9.75 4.19 16.01
N PHE A 54 10.88 3.66 16.47
CA PHE A 54 10.89 2.54 17.41
C PHE A 54 10.21 2.90 18.74
N ALA A 55 10.48 4.09 19.28
CA ALA A 55 9.85 4.55 20.51
C ALA A 55 8.31 4.62 20.42
N GLY A 56 7.76 4.87 19.23
CA GLY A 56 6.33 4.96 18.97
C GLY A 56 5.70 3.69 18.39
N TRP A 57 6.50 2.72 17.97
CA TRP A 57 5.98 1.54 17.27
C TRP A 57 5.18 0.63 18.21
N ASN A 58 4.05 0.15 17.70
CA ASN A 58 3.12 -0.69 18.43
C ASN A 58 2.85 -1.99 17.69
N GLN A 59 3.21 -3.11 18.26
CA GLN A 59 2.96 -4.44 17.68
C GLN A 59 1.47 -4.75 17.45
N SER A 60 0.58 -4.15 18.24
CA SER A 60 -0.86 -4.32 18.10
C SER A 60 -1.46 -3.53 16.91
N ASP A 61 -0.72 -2.52 16.42
CA ASP A 61 -1.07 -1.74 15.23
C ASP A 61 0.20 -1.42 14.44
N PRO A 62 0.81 -2.43 13.83
CA PRO A 62 2.10 -2.27 13.15
C PRO A 62 2.03 -1.34 11.95
N GLN A 63 0.84 -1.12 11.39
CA GLN A 63 0.64 -0.27 10.21
C GLN A 63 0.32 1.19 10.56
N LYS A 64 0.24 1.56 11.85
CA LYS A 64 -0.16 2.90 12.28
C LYS A 64 0.65 4.01 11.61
N ASP A 65 1.97 3.86 11.57
CA ASP A 65 2.88 4.89 11.11
C ASP A 65 3.35 4.68 9.65
N VAL A 66 2.77 3.73 8.92
CA VAL A 66 3.04 3.53 7.50
C VAL A 66 2.25 4.53 6.66
N LEU A 67 2.97 5.28 5.81
CA LEU A 67 2.40 6.33 4.95
C LEU A 67 2.43 6.00 3.46
N SER A 68 3.19 4.97 3.08
CA SER A 68 3.30 4.54 1.70
C SER A 68 2.37 3.38 1.40
N TYR A 69 1.91 3.32 0.16
CA TYR A 69 0.94 2.34 -0.32
C TYR A 69 1.43 1.68 -1.59
N LEU A 70 1.21 0.36 -1.70
CA LEU A 70 1.08 -0.30 -2.98
C LEU A 70 -0.25 0.11 -3.61
N PHE A 71 -0.27 0.45 -4.89
CA PHE A 71 -1.51 0.73 -5.61
C PHE A 71 -1.55 0.02 -6.97
N GLY A 72 -2.77 -0.24 -7.45
CA GLY A 72 -3.06 -0.74 -8.79
C GLY A 72 -4.44 -0.27 -9.21
N ASN A 73 -4.51 0.60 -10.24
CA ASN A 73 -5.71 1.34 -10.60
C ASN A 73 -6.32 2.00 -9.34
N ASP A 74 -7.56 1.66 -8.97
CA ASP A 74 -8.25 2.23 -7.80
C ASP A 74 -7.98 1.49 -6.48
N ALA A 75 -7.32 0.33 -6.53
CA ALA A 75 -6.98 -0.45 -5.35
C ALA A 75 -5.68 0.05 -4.71
N LYS A 76 -5.66 0.10 -3.39
CA LYS A 76 -4.44 0.43 -2.63
C LYS A 76 -4.43 -0.22 -1.25
N GLU A 77 -3.23 -0.58 -0.78
CA GLU A 77 -2.97 -1.11 0.56
C GLU A 77 -1.65 -0.56 1.08
N LYS A 78 -1.56 -0.32 2.39
CA LYS A 78 -0.31 0.11 3.02
C LYS A 78 0.79 -0.92 2.77
N VAL A 79 2.00 -0.48 2.47
CA VAL A 79 3.17 -1.33 2.50
C VAL A 79 3.50 -1.72 3.94
N ARG A 80 4.49 -2.56 4.15
CA ARG A 80 4.82 -3.04 5.48
C ARG A 80 5.57 -1.97 6.29
N HIS A 81 5.45 -2.05 7.61
CA HIS A 81 6.29 -1.25 8.48
C HIS A 81 7.69 -1.86 8.60
N LEU A 82 8.73 -1.02 8.68
CA LEU A 82 10.12 -1.47 8.80
C LEU A 82 10.32 -2.48 9.94
N TYR A 83 9.63 -2.31 11.07
CA TYR A 83 9.78 -3.15 12.27
C TYR A 83 8.90 -4.41 12.31
N GLU A 84 8.08 -4.65 11.30
CA GLU A 84 7.32 -5.91 11.23
C GLU A 84 8.23 -7.12 11.08
N PHE A 85 9.37 -6.94 10.43
CA PHE A 85 10.39 -7.95 10.27
C PHE A 85 11.70 -7.45 10.87
N HIS A 86 12.39 -8.32 11.59
CA HIS A 86 13.64 -8.01 12.26
C HIS A 86 14.53 -9.27 12.29
N TYR A 87 15.80 -9.06 12.46
CA TYR A 87 16.83 -10.08 12.20
C TYR A 87 17.75 -10.21 13.41
N ALA A 88 18.31 -11.42 13.59
CA ALA A 88 19.13 -11.73 14.75
C ALA A 88 20.52 -11.04 14.71
N SER A 89 21.01 -10.71 13.51
CA SER A 89 22.35 -10.13 13.35
C SER A 89 22.42 -9.10 12.21
N ASN A 90 23.46 -8.28 12.22
CA ASN A 90 23.77 -7.36 11.12
C ASN A 90 24.33 -8.09 9.89
N GLU A 91 24.90 -9.27 10.08
CA GLU A 91 25.37 -10.13 8.98
C GLU A 91 24.20 -10.61 8.13
N ASP A 92 23.04 -10.89 8.72
CA ASP A 92 21.81 -11.23 7.99
C ASP A 92 21.39 -10.11 7.03
N LEU A 93 21.73 -8.88 7.36
CA LEU A 93 21.47 -7.68 6.57
C LEU A 93 22.70 -7.21 5.77
N ALA A 94 23.65 -8.12 5.50
CA ALA A 94 24.87 -7.80 4.74
C ALA A 94 25.66 -6.61 5.30
N ASN A 95 25.74 -6.50 6.62
CA ASN A 95 26.40 -5.41 7.38
C ASN A 95 25.80 -4.01 7.13
N ASN A 96 24.53 -3.97 6.70
CA ASN A 96 23.82 -2.70 6.46
C ASN A 96 22.47 -2.70 7.20
N GLY A 97 22.55 -2.83 8.50
CA GLY A 97 21.42 -2.78 9.43
C GLY A 97 21.68 -1.86 10.60
N SER A 98 20.62 -1.54 11.33
CA SER A 98 20.67 -0.86 12.62
C SER A 98 20.15 -1.78 13.70
N GLN A 99 20.93 -1.91 14.78
CA GLN A 99 20.44 -2.60 15.96
C GLN A 99 19.39 -1.74 16.66
N ILE A 100 18.27 -2.34 16.96
CA ILE A 100 17.20 -1.71 17.72
C ILE A 100 17.31 -2.16 19.16
N SER A 101 17.38 -1.18 20.05
CA SER A 101 17.34 -1.38 21.50
C SER A 101 16.34 -0.40 22.10
N GLY A 102 15.59 -0.86 23.06
CA GLY A 102 14.59 -0.07 23.76
C GLY A 102 13.91 -0.88 24.85
N THR A 103 13.16 -0.21 25.68
CA THR A 103 12.47 -0.83 26.78
C THR A 103 11.04 -1.22 26.39
N GLY A 104 10.66 -2.44 26.65
CA GLY A 104 9.28 -2.88 26.56
C GLY A 104 8.80 -3.34 25.20
N THR A 105 9.70 -3.63 24.27
CA THR A 105 9.36 -4.18 22.97
C THR A 105 10.00 -5.54 22.73
N ALA A 106 9.37 -6.35 21.87
CA ALA A 106 9.85 -7.69 21.55
C ALA A 106 11.05 -7.70 20.60
N ILE A 107 11.46 -6.54 20.08
CA ILE A 107 12.56 -6.44 19.11
C ILE A 107 13.83 -5.81 19.67
N ASP A 108 13.89 -5.63 20.98
CA ASP A 108 15.10 -5.13 21.65
C ASP A 108 16.31 -6.01 21.33
N GLY A 109 17.40 -5.37 20.90
CA GLY A 109 18.62 -6.06 20.47
C GLY A 109 18.55 -6.71 19.09
N GLN A 110 17.41 -6.64 18.39
CA GLN A 110 17.29 -7.12 17.02
C GLN A 110 17.75 -6.08 15.99
N TRP A 111 17.91 -6.51 14.76
CA TRP A 111 18.41 -5.68 13.66
C TRP A 111 17.32 -5.46 12.62
N VAL A 112 17.28 -4.25 12.06
CA VAL A 112 16.42 -3.87 10.93
C VAL A 112 17.25 -3.25 9.82
N PRO A 113 16.81 -3.29 8.55
CA PRO A 113 17.49 -2.62 7.46
C PRO A 113 17.68 -1.12 7.74
N ASN A 114 18.86 -0.57 7.40
CA ASN A 114 19.16 0.86 7.56
C ASN A 114 19.80 1.49 6.33
N GLY A 115 19.92 0.77 5.26
CA GLY A 115 20.41 1.21 3.97
C GLY A 115 19.93 0.30 2.87
N VAL A 116 20.21 0.68 1.62
CA VAL A 116 19.76 -0.03 0.42
C VAL A 116 20.21 -1.51 0.42
N ALA A 117 21.47 -1.77 0.73
CA ALA A 117 22.00 -3.14 0.76
C ALA A 117 21.37 -3.99 1.87
N GLY A 118 21.06 -3.39 3.03
CA GLY A 118 20.32 -4.07 4.09
C GLY A 118 18.90 -4.40 3.67
N GLY A 119 18.24 -3.53 2.94
CA GLY A 119 16.92 -3.77 2.37
C GLY A 119 16.92 -4.88 1.32
N GLU A 120 17.91 -4.89 0.42
CA GLU A 120 18.09 -5.97 -0.55
C GLU A 120 18.28 -7.33 0.13
N ALA A 121 19.11 -7.39 1.18
CA ALA A 121 19.32 -8.59 1.96
C ALA A 121 18.02 -9.04 2.67
N ALA A 122 17.28 -8.11 3.27
CA ALA A 122 16.00 -8.40 3.91
C ALA A 122 14.96 -8.94 2.92
N PHE A 123 14.90 -8.39 1.71
CA PHE A 123 13.99 -8.89 0.67
C PHE A 123 14.38 -10.28 0.14
N ALA A 124 15.62 -10.69 0.32
CA ALA A 124 16.08 -12.04 -0.02
C ALA A 124 15.81 -13.07 1.09
N PHE A 125 15.44 -12.61 2.29
CA PHE A 125 15.19 -13.47 3.45
C PHE A 125 13.85 -14.25 3.32
N ASN A 126 13.72 -15.35 4.05
CA ASN A 126 12.51 -16.17 4.13
C ASN A 126 11.88 -16.48 2.76
N ASP A 127 12.69 -16.95 1.81
CA ASP A 127 12.24 -17.24 0.45
C ASP A 127 11.52 -16.05 -0.23
N ARG A 128 11.96 -14.84 0.08
CA ARG A 128 11.44 -13.58 -0.46
C ARG A 128 9.99 -13.27 -0.07
N THR A 129 9.59 -13.63 1.15
CA THR A 129 8.23 -13.36 1.66
C THR A 129 8.16 -12.17 2.62
N ASP A 130 9.28 -11.82 3.28
CA ASP A 130 9.32 -10.68 4.20
C ASP A 130 8.94 -9.38 3.47
N TYR A 131 8.23 -8.50 4.16
CA TYR A 131 7.75 -7.22 3.65
C TYR A 131 6.79 -7.29 2.44
N THR A 132 6.19 -8.45 2.15
CA THR A 132 5.26 -8.57 1.03
C THR A 132 3.92 -7.94 1.34
N THR A 133 3.45 -7.10 0.40
CA THR A 133 2.10 -6.55 0.36
C THR A 133 1.44 -6.98 -0.96
N THR A 134 0.17 -7.37 -0.91
CA THR A 134 -0.58 -7.82 -2.09
C THR A 134 -1.93 -7.12 -2.14
N ILE A 135 -2.31 -6.66 -3.32
CA ILE A 135 -3.64 -6.12 -3.62
C ILE A 135 -4.29 -6.88 -4.78
N THR A 136 -5.60 -6.80 -4.85
CA THR A 136 -6.35 -7.19 -6.05
C THR A 136 -6.94 -5.93 -6.67
N CYS A 137 -6.76 -5.77 -7.97
CA CYS A 137 -7.31 -4.66 -8.75
C CYS A 137 -7.98 -5.19 -10.02
N TYR A 138 -8.68 -4.30 -10.70
CA TYR A 138 -9.42 -4.62 -11.90
C TYR A 138 -8.90 -3.83 -13.11
N VAL A 139 -8.80 -4.51 -14.26
CA VAL A 139 -8.49 -3.93 -15.58
C VAL A 139 -9.76 -3.97 -16.39
N GLY A 140 -10.24 -2.79 -16.82
CA GLY A 140 -11.43 -2.63 -17.64
C GLY A 140 -11.20 -2.91 -19.13
N GLU A 141 -12.17 -2.51 -19.95
CA GLU A 141 -12.10 -2.67 -21.41
C GLU A 141 -10.96 -1.90 -22.07
N ASP A 142 -10.49 -0.81 -21.43
CA ASP A 142 -9.35 -0.04 -21.93
C ASP A 142 -8.02 -0.80 -21.87
N GLY A 143 -8.00 -1.93 -21.18
CA GLY A 143 -6.83 -2.80 -21.04
C GLY A 143 -5.65 -2.15 -20.34
N LYS A 144 -5.89 -1.15 -19.46
CA LYS A 144 -4.83 -0.40 -18.80
C LYS A 144 -4.69 -0.78 -17.33
N LEU A 145 -3.44 -0.93 -16.90
CA LEU A 145 -3.07 -1.11 -15.51
C LEU A 145 -1.98 -0.11 -15.15
N ARG A 146 -2.28 0.81 -14.25
CA ARG A 146 -1.32 1.70 -13.62
C ARG A 146 -1.07 1.23 -12.20
N PHE A 147 0.17 0.93 -11.85
CA PHE A 147 0.53 0.36 -10.55
C PHE A 147 1.87 0.88 -10.08
N GLY A 148 2.08 0.82 -8.78
CA GLY A 148 3.34 1.27 -8.18
C GLY A 148 3.27 1.50 -6.69
N ILE A 149 4.18 2.35 -6.20
CA ILE A 149 4.23 2.82 -4.82
C ILE A 149 3.90 4.30 -4.78
N THR A 150 3.02 4.67 -3.86
CA THR A 150 2.66 6.07 -3.62
C THR A 150 2.69 6.41 -2.15
N MET A 151 3.00 7.66 -1.85
CA MET A 151 2.81 8.30 -0.56
C MET A 151 2.12 9.64 -0.80
N PRO A 152 0.84 9.78 -0.46
CA PRO A 152 0.08 11.00 -0.75
C PRO A 152 0.54 12.21 0.07
N THR A 153 0.90 11.98 1.32
CA THR A 153 1.38 13.01 2.23
C THR A 153 2.17 12.39 3.37
N GLY A 154 3.15 13.09 3.87
CA GLY A 154 3.96 12.68 5.02
C GLY A 154 5.04 13.71 5.36
N PRO A 155 5.78 13.50 6.45
CA PRO A 155 6.96 14.30 6.75
C PRO A 155 8.04 14.02 5.71
N ASN A 156 8.78 15.03 5.31
CA ASN A 156 9.92 14.87 4.40
C ASN A 156 11.24 14.49 5.11
N SER A 157 11.29 14.67 6.44
CA SER A 157 12.51 14.40 7.21
C SER A 157 12.59 12.91 7.58
N ASN A 158 13.68 12.25 7.16
CA ASN A 158 13.99 10.85 7.46
C ASN A 158 12.90 9.83 7.03
N ASN A 159 11.94 10.26 6.24
CA ASN A 159 10.97 9.36 5.65
C ASN A 159 11.65 8.51 4.56
N TRP A 160 11.41 7.21 4.60
CA TRP A 160 12.09 6.27 3.73
C TRP A 160 11.16 5.14 3.30
N THR A 161 11.04 4.96 2.01
CA THR A 161 10.32 3.85 1.40
C THR A 161 11.26 3.09 0.48
N LEU A 162 11.39 1.79 0.71
CA LEU A 162 12.17 0.88 -0.13
C LEU A 162 11.24 -0.18 -0.70
N PHE A 163 11.45 -0.57 -1.96
CA PHE A 163 10.60 -1.55 -2.65
C PHE A 163 11.31 -2.25 -3.80
N ASP A 164 10.86 -3.50 -4.07
CA ASP A 164 11.33 -4.34 -5.18
C ASP A 164 10.37 -5.52 -5.42
N ASN A 165 10.69 -6.39 -6.36
CA ASN A 165 10.03 -7.66 -6.61
C ASN A 165 8.52 -7.53 -6.89
N PHE A 166 8.15 -6.58 -7.76
CA PHE A 166 6.78 -6.53 -8.27
C PHE A 166 6.42 -7.81 -9.01
N HIS A 167 5.30 -8.38 -8.66
CA HIS A 167 4.72 -9.52 -9.37
C HIS A 167 3.26 -9.22 -9.69
N ILE A 168 2.86 -9.47 -10.95
CA ILE A 168 1.50 -9.25 -11.44
C ILE A 168 0.98 -10.58 -11.97
N GLN A 169 -0.20 -10.97 -11.51
CA GLN A 169 -0.84 -12.20 -11.96
C GLN A 169 -2.28 -11.93 -12.40
N TYR A 170 -2.62 -12.33 -13.62
CA TYR A 170 -4.00 -12.34 -14.10
C TYR A 170 -4.77 -13.48 -13.43
N LEU A 171 -5.91 -13.17 -12.84
CA LEU A 171 -6.78 -14.12 -12.16
C LEU A 171 -7.92 -14.65 -13.05
N GLY A 172 -8.14 -14.01 -14.20
CA GLY A 172 -9.19 -14.36 -15.13
C GLY A 172 -10.21 -13.23 -15.33
N ALA A 173 -11.08 -13.43 -16.32
CA ALA A 173 -12.24 -12.57 -16.52
C ALA A 173 -13.16 -12.73 -15.31
N THR A 174 -13.33 -11.67 -14.53
CA THR A 174 -14.22 -11.69 -13.37
C THR A 174 -15.63 -11.42 -13.86
N ASP A 175 -16.54 -12.34 -13.56
CA ASP A 175 -17.97 -12.05 -13.67
C ASP A 175 -18.35 -11.07 -12.55
N MET A 176 -18.48 -9.80 -12.91
CA MET A 176 -18.83 -8.73 -11.98
C MET A 176 -20.31 -8.71 -11.58
N THR A 177 -21.14 -9.56 -12.19
CA THR A 177 -22.60 -9.57 -11.97
C THR A 177 -22.93 -9.70 -10.48
N GLY A 178 -22.25 -10.58 -9.77
CA GLY A 178 -22.43 -10.76 -8.33
C GLY A 178 -21.99 -9.53 -7.52
N ALA A 179 -20.88 -8.91 -7.86
CA ALA A 179 -20.37 -7.72 -7.18
C ALA A 179 -21.27 -6.50 -7.43
N VAL A 180 -21.71 -6.31 -8.67
CA VAL A 180 -22.68 -5.27 -9.07
C VAL A 180 -24.00 -5.44 -8.31
N SER A 181 -24.51 -6.67 -8.21
CA SER A 181 -25.72 -6.97 -7.44
C SER A 181 -25.56 -6.66 -5.96
N ALA A 182 -24.43 -7.06 -5.35
CA ALA A 182 -24.14 -6.79 -3.94
C ALA A 182 -23.98 -5.28 -3.68
N LEU A 183 -23.32 -4.54 -4.55
CA LEU A 183 -23.16 -3.09 -4.43
C LEU A 183 -24.50 -2.36 -4.56
N ASN A 184 -25.35 -2.76 -5.52
CA ASN A 184 -26.70 -2.21 -5.66
C ASN A 184 -27.56 -2.47 -4.40
N ALA A 185 -27.44 -3.63 -3.78
CA ALA A 185 -28.13 -3.93 -2.52
C ALA A 185 -27.66 -3.02 -1.38
N LYS A 186 -26.34 -2.76 -1.28
CA LYS A 186 -25.78 -1.85 -0.28
C LYS A 186 -26.16 -0.39 -0.52
N ILE A 187 -26.22 0.06 -1.76
CA ILE A 187 -26.75 1.38 -2.12
C ILE A 187 -28.21 1.50 -1.69
N ALA A 188 -29.02 0.47 -1.89
CA ALA A 188 -30.43 0.47 -1.47
C ALA A 188 -30.57 0.55 0.06
N GLU A 189 -29.79 -0.22 0.83
CA GLU A 189 -29.75 -0.16 2.29
C GLU A 189 -29.34 1.24 2.78
N ALA A 190 -28.29 1.84 2.18
CA ALA A 190 -27.82 3.16 2.53
C ALA A 190 -28.86 4.26 2.23
N ASN A 191 -29.53 4.20 1.08
CA ASN A 191 -30.64 5.13 0.76
C ASN A 191 -31.81 4.98 1.73
N ALA A 192 -32.13 3.78 2.17
CA ALA A 192 -33.16 3.55 3.18
C ALA A 192 -32.79 4.20 4.53
N ALA A 193 -31.52 4.06 4.93
CA ALA A 193 -31.01 4.71 6.15
C ALA A 193 -31.07 6.25 6.09
N LEU A 194 -30.78 6.85 4.93
CA LEU A 194 -30.94 8.28 4.71
C LEU A 194 -32.42 8.72 4.80
N ALA A 195 -33.32 7.93 4.22
CA ALA A 195 -34.75 8.23 4.22
C ALA A 195 -35.40 8.13 5.61
N ASP A 196 -34.93 7.20 6.43
CA ASP A 196 -35.47 6.95 7.79
C ASP A 196 -34.94 7.95 8.85
N LYS A 197 -34.10 8.94 8.45
CA LYS A 197 -33.48 9.92 9.35
C LYS A 197 -32.79 9.28 10.57
N ALA A 198 -32.35 8.04 10.45
CA ALA A 198 -31.60 7.33 11.48
C ALA A 198 -30.21 7.94 11.74
N ILE A 199 -29.77 8.82 10.86
CA ILE A 199 -28.49 9.52 10.94
C ILE A 199 -28.70 10.85 11.68
N THR A 200 -28.00 10.99 12.81
CA THR A 200 -28.25 12.05 13.78
C THR A 200 -27.38 13.30 13.60
N THR A 201 -26.37 13.26 12.73
CA THR A 201 -25.49 14.40 12.46
C THR A 201 -25.49 14.75 10.98
N GLU A 202 -25.45 16.04 10.66
CA GLU A 202 -25.41 16.58 9.29
C GLU A 202 -24.16 16.09 8.54
N GLU A 203 -23.01 16.04 9.23
CA GLU A 203 -21.75 15.53 8.68
C GLU A 203 -21.85 14.05 8.26
N ALA A 204 -22.41 13.20 9.11
CA ALA A 204 -22.61 11.79 8.80
C ALA A 204 -23.58 11.58 7.63
N TYR A 205 -24.64 12.42 7.55
CA TYR A 205 -25.58 12.42 6.45
C TYR A 205 -24.89 12.72 5.11
N HIS A 206 -24.14 13.81 5.04
CA HIS A 206 -23.41 14.19 3.82
C HIS A 206 -22.32 13.19 3.44
N THR A 207 -21.64 12.62 4.42
CA THR A 207 -20.64 11.58 4.15
C THR A 207 -21.26 10.34 3.51
N LEU A 208 -22.41 9.90 4.01
CA LEU A 208 -23.11 8.75 3.44
C LEU A 208 -23.71 9.08 2.06
N GLU A 209 -24.24 10.26 1.88
CA GLU A 209 -24.77 10.73 0.59
C GLU A 209 -23.66 10.74 -0.47
N GLN A 210 -22.48 11.26 -0.14
CA GLN A 210 -21.33 11.25 -1.04
C GLN A 210 -20.88 9.83 -1.37
N ALA A 211 -20.77 8.94 -0.40
CA ALA A 211 -20.41 7.54 -0.61
C ALA A 211 -21.39 6.80 -1.56
N ILE A 212 -22.68 7.10 -1.46
CA ILE A 212 -23.70 6.55 -2.38
C ILE A 212 -23.49 7.08 -3.80
N GLN A 213 -23.17 8.37 -3.96
CA GLN A 213 -22.91 8.96 -5.28
C GLN A 213 -21.66 8.34 -5.91
N ASP A 214 -20.59 8.17 -5.14
CA ASP A 214 -19.35 7.57 -5.61
C ASP A 214 -19.55 6.10 -6.02
N ALA A 215 -20.31 5.34 -5.24
CA ALA A 215 -20.68 3.96 -5.55
C ALA A 215 -21.52 3.84 -6.85
N ARG A 216 -22.47 4.78 -7.07
CA ARG A 216 -23.26 4.84 -8.31
C ARG A 216 -22.39 5.17 -9.51
N LYS A 217 -21.48 6.13 -9.36
CA LYS A 217 -20.55 6.52 -10.42
C LYS A 217 -19.63 5.36 -10.81
N ALA A 218 -19.17 4.58 -9.83
CA ALA A 218 -18.39 3.36 -10.10
C ALA A 218 -19.19 2.33 -10.90
N LEU A 219 -20.48 2.11 -10.57
CA LEU A 219 -21.36 1.22 -11.35
C LEU A 219 -21.61 1.72 -12.77
N GLU A 220 -21.74 3.04 -12.97
CA GLU A 220 -21.98 3.64 -14.28
C GLU A 220 -20.74 3.53 -15.18
N SER A 221 -19.53 3.68 -14.63
CA SER A 221 -18.29 3.57 -15.39
C SER A 221 -18.08 2.16 -15.95
N ASP A 222 -18.56 1.12 -15.25
CA ASP A 222 -18.47 -0.27 -15.71
C ASP A 222 -19.61 -0.69 -16.65
N LEU A 223 -20.73 0.06 -16.69
CA LEU A 223 -21.91 -0.26 -17.49
C LEU A 223 -22.02 0.52 -18.81
N THR A 224 -21.21 1.55 -19.01
CA THR A 224 -21.28 2.40 -20.22
C THR A 224 -20.42 1.92 -21.38
N GLU A 225 -19.77 0.77 -21.26
CA GLU A 225 -18.86 0.20 -22.27
C GLU A 225 -19.36 -1.13 -22.87
N GLU A 226 -20.69 -1.28 -23.06
CA GLU A 226 -21.25 -2.31 -23.96
C GLU A 226 -21.52 -1.77 -25.38
#